data_d24df63e43a9b7c4e3d71551b2678f3c
#
_entry.id   d24df63e43a9b7c4e3d71551b2678f3c
#
_cell.length_a   1.000
_cell.length_b   1.000
_cell.length_c   1.000
_cell.angle_alpha   90.00
_cell.angle_beta   90.00
_cell.angle_gamma   90.00
#
_symmetry.space_group_name_H-M   'P 1'
#
loop_
_entity.id
_entity.type
_entity.pdbx_description
1 polymer ?
#
loop_
_entity_poly.entity_id
_entity_poly.type
_entity_poly.pdbx_seq_one_letter_code
_entity_poly.pdbx_strand_id
1 'polypeptide(L)'
;SVGFYPVITPMVSSTYGAGFWSRNFYNTLVSYDDNGKIQGELAETWEISDDGKTYTFHLRDGVKFSDGTPLTSEAVKMTLEAVVTNLGPQNGAFGKLTTLFDKLETPDEKTFVMTLKTPYYAALDNLTMALPLGIVNPAAFEGGVEKAYENCVSATMGTGPYMFDRVE
;
A
#
# COMPACT_ATOMS: atom_id res chain seq x y z
N SER A 1 18.18 26.44 -3.92
CA SER A 1 17.11 25.84 -3.11
C SER A 1 16.76 24.51 -3.74
N VAL A 2 17.06 23.41 -3.10
CA VAL A 2 16.58 22.10 -3.50
C VAL A 2 15.11 22.08 -3.13
N GLY A 3 14.23 22.26 -4.11
CA GLY A 3 12.80 22.18 -3.90
C GLY A 3 12.45 20.79 -3.37
N PHE A 4 11.99 20.74 -2.13
CA PHE A 4 11.50 19.53 -1.50
C PHE A 4 10.09 19.31 -2.06
N TYR A 5 9.97 18.55 -3.14
CA TYR A 5 8.66 18.12 -3.62
C TYR A 5 8.26 16.88 -2.82
N PRO A 6 7.17 16.94 -2.03
CA PRO A 6 6.66 15.76 -1.39
C PRO A 6 6.25 14.75 -2.47
N VAL A 7 6.85 13.57 -2.46
CA VAL A 7 6.39 12.46 -3.29
C VAL A 7 5.10 11.95 -2.68
N ILE A 8 3.98 12.28 -3.30
CA ILE A 8 2.63 12.01 -2.79
C ILE A 8 2.15 10.61 -3.21
N THR A 9 2.88 9.93 -4.06
CA THR A 9 2.56 8.55 -4.43
C THR A 9 3.45 7.56 -3.69
N PRO A 10 2.88 6.55 -3.02
CA PRO A 10 3.68 5.55 -2.30
C PRO A 10 4.46 4.62 -3.23
N MET A 11 4.02 4.46 -4.47
CA MET A 11 4.54 3.47 -5.42
C MET A 11 5.85 3.85 -6.10
N VAL A 12 6.32 5.08 -5.95
CA VAL A 12 7.58 5.54 -6.53
C VAL A 12 8.56 5.84 -5.43
N SER A 13 9.60 5.04 -5.40
CA SER A 13 10.63 5.24 -4.42
C SER A 13 11.67 6.24 -4.89
N SER A 14 12.26 6.94 -3.96
CA SER A 14 13.71 7.04 -3.84
C SER A 14 14.22 8.07 -2.84
N THR A 15 13.38 8.76 -2.12
CA THR A 15 13.87 9.72 -1.13
C THR A 15 13.38 9.37 0.27
N TYR A 16 14.35 9.26 1.20
CA TYR A 16 14.07 9.06 2.64
C TYR A 16 13.03 10.05 3.20
N GLY A 17 12.94 11.25 2.63
CA GLY A 17 11.94 12.25 3.00
C GLY A 17 10.50 11.88 2.63
N ALA A 18 10.29 11.11 1.58
CA ALA A 18 8.95 10.72 1.14
C ALA A 18 8.25 9.79 2.13
N GLY A 19 8.98 8.92 2.83
CA GLY A 19 8.43 7.97 3.80
C GLY A 19 7.72 8.66 4.97
N PHE A 20 8.21 9.80 5.44
CA PHE A 20 7.56 10.55 6.52
C PHE A 20 6.23 11.18 6.10
N TRP A 21 6.14 11.64 4.85
CA TRP A 21 4.93 12.29 4.34
C TRP A 21 3.86 11.27 3.92
N SER A 22 4.27 10.12 3.38
CA SER A 22 3.35 9.11 2.86
C SER A 22 2.34 8.65 3.92
N ARG A 23 2.73 8.49 5.18
CA ARG A 23 1.85 8.07 6.28
C ARG A 23 0.73 9.09 6.61
N ASN A 24 0.87 10.34 6.18
CA ASN A 24 -0.19 11.33 6.36
C ASN A 24 -1.33 11.18 5.34
N PHE A 25 -1.03 10.55 4.20
CA PHE A 25 -1.96 10.43 3.08
C PHE A 25 -2.41 9.00 2.83
N TYR A 26 -1.55 8.01 3.13
CA TYR A 26 -1.76 6.60 2.80
C TYR A 26 -1.60 5.72 4.03
N ASN A 27 -2.61 4.88 4.27
CA ASN A 27 -2.54 3.82 5.25
C ASN A 27 -2.09 2.49 4.60
N THR A 28 -1.62 1.58 5.44
CA THR A 28 -1.18 0.24 5.06
C THR A 28 -2.15 -0.83 5.60
N LEU A 29 -2.01 -2.07 5.18
CA LEU A 29 -2.85 -3.15 5.72
C LEU A 29 -2.66 -3.31 7.23
N VAL A 30 -1.42 -3.23 7.69
CA VAL A 30 -1.03 -3.35 9.09
C VAL A 30 -0.03 -2.26 9.45
N SER A 31 0.05 -1.87 10.70
CA SER A 31 0.97 -0.86 11.23
C SER A 31 1.62 -1.33 12.52
N TYR A 32 2.56 -0.56 13.08
CA TYR A 32 3.06 -0.78 14.43
C TYR A 32 2.25 0.03 15.44
N ASP A 33 1.97 -0.57 16.59
CA ASP A 33 1.48 0.15 17.77
C ASP A 33 2.64 0.89 18.48
N ASP A 34 2.32 1.63 19.54
CA ASP A 34 3.30 2.41 20.32
C ASP A 34 4.36 1.53 21.02
N ASN A 35 4.14 0.23 21.13
CA ASN A 35 5.07 -0.74 21.70
C ASN A 35 5.89 -1.47 20.63
N GLY A 36 5.72 -1.12 19.36
CA GLY A 36 6.39 -1.78 18.24
C GLY A 36 5.80 -3.14 17.86
N LYS A 37 4.58 -3.44 18.29
CA LYS A 37 3.86 -4.65 17.90
C LYS A 37 3.00 -4.39 16.68
N ILE A 38 2.95 -5.35 15.75
CA ILE A 38 2.09 -5.26 14.57
C ILE A 38 0.62 -5.33 14.99
N GLN A 39 -0.16 -4.38 14.48
CA GLN A 39 -1.60 -4.26 14.65
C GLN A 39 -2.29 -4.05 13.31
N GLY A 40 -3.61 -4.29 13.26
CA GLY A 40 -4.40 -3.99 12.07
C GLY A 40 -4.55 -2.48 11.84
N GLU A 41 -4.41 -2.06 10.57
CA GLU A 41 -4.68 -0.68 10.13
C GLU A 41 -5.86 -0.69 9.16
N LEU A 42 -5.67 -0.90 7.86
CA LEU A 42 -6.76 -1.12 6.90
C LEU A 42 -7.37 -2.52 7.01
N ALA A 43 -6.57 -3.52 7.35
CA ALA A 43 -7.07 -4.82 7.77
C ALA A 43 -7.44 -4.79 9.26
N GLU A 44 -8.61 -5.28 9.61
CA GLU A 44 -9.03 -5.44 11.00
C GLU A 44 -8.36 -6.66 11.63
N THR A 45 -8.31 -7.76 10.88
CA THR A 45 -7.68 -9.02 11.28
C THR A 45 -7.00 -9.68 10.09
N TRP A 46 -6.14 -10.64 10.37
CA TRP A 46 -5.53 -11.49 9.36
C TRP A 46 -5.24 -12.89 9.90
N GLU A 47 -5.12 -13.84 8.98
CA GLU A 47 -4.74 -15.22 9.25
C GLU A 47 -3.53 -15.60 8.40
N ILE A 48 -2.69 -16.47 8.93
CA ILE A 48 -1.51 -16.99 8.24
C ILE A 48 -1.63 -18.51 8.20
N SER A 49 -1.47 -19.09 7.02
CA SER A 49 -1.48 -20.56 6.86
C SER A 49 -0.31 -21.21 7.61
N ASP A 50 -0.48 -22.49 7.98
CA ASP A 50 0.52 -23.25 8.74
C ASP A 50 1.87 -23.33 8.04
N ASP A 51 1.89 -23.29 6.70
CA ASP A 51 3.11 -23.27 5.90
C ASP A 51 3.76 -21.89 5.77
N GLY A 52 3.14 -20.85 6.36
CA GLY A 52 3.64 -19.47 6.38
C GLY A 52 3.64 -18.78 5.02
N LYS A 53 2.88 -19.27 4.03
CA LYS A 53 2.87 -18.72 2.68
C LYS A 53 1.64 -17.92 2.35
N THR A 54 0.48 -18.25 2.91
CA THR A 54 -0.78 -17.58 2.59
C THR A 54 -1.21 -16.69 3.73
N TYR A 55 -1.50 -15.44 3.41
CA TYR A 55 -1.99 -14.41 4.32
C TYR A 55 -3.37 -13.98 3.86
N THR A 56 -4.39 -14.17 4.71
CA THR A 56 -5.76 -13.74 4.44
C THR A 56 -6.06 -12.53 5.32
N PHE A 57 -6.34 -11.39 4.70
CA PHE A 57 -6.64 -10.13 5.39
C PHE A 57 -8.12 -9.83 5.28
N HIS A 58 -8.75 -9.47 6.40
CA HIS A 58 -10.13 -8.99 6.47
C HIS A 58 -10.12 -7.47 6.65
N LEU A 59 -10.62 -6.76 5.65
CA LEU A 59 -10.59 -5.29 5.63
C LEU A 59 -11.66 -4.69 6.54
N ARG A 60 -11.32 -3.56 7.19
CA ARG A 60 -12.24 -2.80 8.02
C ARG A 60 -13.43 -2.30 7.24
N ASP A 61 -14.59 -2.29 7.89
CA ASP A 61 -15.77 -1.63 7.35
C ASP A 61 -15.70 -0.12 7.47
N GLY A 62 -16.39 0.57 6.55
CA GLY A 62 -16.56 2.01 6.59
C GLY A 62 -15.34 2.84 6.19
N VAL A 63 -14.20 2.21 5.87
CA VAL A 63 -13.01 2.93 5.37
C VAL A 63 -13.28 3.44 3.97
N LYS A 64 -12.94 4.71 3.74
CA LYS A 64 -13.10 5.39 2.45
C LYS A 64 -11.80 6.09 2.04
N PHE A 65 -11.59 6.18 0.76
CA PHE A 65 -10.58 7.05 0.17
C PHE A 65 -10.99 8.53 0.29
N SER A 66 -10.07 9.44 0.00
CA SER A 66 -10.29 10.89 0.08
C SER A 66 -11.41 11.42 -0.82
N ASP A 67 -11.74 10.71 -1.89
CA ASP A 67 -12.85 11.02 -2.80
C ASP A 67 -14.22 10.46 -2.34
N GLY A 68 -14.23 9.71 -1.23
CA GLY A 68 -15.41 9.09 -0.64
C GLY A 68 -15.70 7.66 -1.15
N THR A 69 -14.93 7.14 -2.11
CA THR A 69 -15.09 5.75 -2.58
C THR A 69 -14.68 4.76 -1.48
N PRO A 70 -15.35 3.60 -1.36
CA PRO A 70 -15.04 2.62 -0.32
C PRO A 70 -13.71 1.90 -0.58
N LEU A 71 -13.00 1.54 0.49
CA LEU A 71 -11.89 0.61 0.43
C LEU A 71 -12.39 -0.81 0.11
N THR A 72 -11.80 -1.42 -0.91
CA THR A 72 -12.06 -2.80 -1.33
C THR A 72 -10.78 -3.62 -1.42
N SER A 73 -10.91 -4.95 -1.38
CA SER A 73 -9.80 -5.88 -1.61
C SER A 73 -9.17 -5.70 -2.99
N GLU A 74 -9.97 -5.33 -3.99
CA GLU A 74 -9.47 -5.03 -5.34
C GLU A 74 -8.53 -3.82 -5.35
N ALA A 75 -8.81 -2.77 -4.56
CA ALA A 75 -7.91 -1.62 -4.42
C ALA A 75 -6.56 -2.04 -3.81
N VAL A 76 -6.58 -2.95 -2.84
CA VAL A 76 -5.36 -3.52 -2.26
C VAL A 76 -4.57 -4.28 -3.31
N LYS A 77 -5.21 -5.19 -4.03
CA LYS A 77 -4.59 -5.98 -5.10
C LYS A 77 -3.98 -5.10 -6.17
N MET A 78 -4.74 -4.15 -6.73
CA MET A 78 -4.26 -3.23 -7.76
C MET A 78 -3.04 -2.44 -7.29
N THR A 79 -3.04 -1.97 -6.04
CA THR A 79 -1.90 -1.26 -5.47
C THR A 79 -0.66 -2.15 -5.43
N LEU A 80 -0.75 -3.37 -4.92
CA LEU A 80 0.41 -4.26 -4.78
C LEU A 80 0.95 -4.73 -6.15
N GLU A 81 0.07 -4.98 -7.12
CA GLU A 81 0.47 -5.27 -8.50
C GLU A 81 1.17 -4.07 -9.16
N ALA A 82 0.64 -2.87 -8.94
CA ALA A 82 1.23 -1.63 -9.44
C ALA A 82 2.61 -1.36 -8.83
N VAL A 83 2.80 -1.65 -7.54
CA VAL A 83 4.11 -1.53 -6.87
C VAL A 83 5.16 -2.40 -7.57
N VAL A 84 4.83 -3.66 -7.85
CA VAL A 84 5.75 -4.57 -8.56
C VAL A 84 6.12 -4.05 -9.93
N THR A 85 5.13 -3.55 -10.68
CA THR A 85 5.33 -3.01 -12.02
C THR A 85 6.15 -1.74 -12.01
N ASN A 86 5.81 -0.77 -11.15
CA ASN A 86 6.45 0.55 -11.11
C ASN A 86 7.87 0.52 -10.55
N LEU A 87 8.14 -0.34 -9.58
CA LEU A 87 9.49 -0.53 -9.08
C LEU A 87 10.40 -1.23 -10.10
N GLY A 88 9.83 -2.10 -10.95
CA GLY A 88 10.58 -2.79 -12.00
C GLY A 88 11.89 -3.38 -11.50
N PRO A 89 13.06 -2.95 -12.04
CA PRO A 89 14.38 -3.43 -11.60
C PRO A 89 14.70 -3.12 -10.14
N GLN A 90 14.02 -2.16 -9.51
CA GLN A 90 14.19 -1.81 -8.08
C GLN A 90 13.24 -2.60 -7.18
N ASN A 91 12.43 -3.50 -7.74
CA ASN A 91 11.54 -4.35 -6.94
C ASN A 91 12.37 -5.13 -5.90
N GLY A 92 11.97 -5.02 -4.64
CA GLY A 92 12.71 -5.57 -3.51
C GLY A 92 13.68 -4.60 -2.82
N ALA A 93 13.86 -3.37 -3.32
CA ALA A 93 14.72 -2.35 -2.68
C ALA A 93 14.19 -1.93 -1.29
N PHE A 94 12.89 -2.06 -1.04
CA PHE A 94 12.21 -1.74 0.22
C PHE A 94 11.73 -2.99 0.97
N GLY A 95 12.46 -4.07 0.86
CA GLY A 95 12.12 -5.34 1.45
C GLY A 95 11.84 -6.39 0.37
N LYS A 96 11.93 -7.64 0.78
CA LYS A 96 11.90 -8.77 -0.14
C LYS A 96 10.46 -9.17 -0.53
N LEU A 97 9.45 -8.71 0.20
CA LEU A 97 8.08 -9.18 0.11
C LEU A 97 7.53 -9.16 -1.32
N THR A 98 7.65 -8.02 -2.00
CA THR A 98 7.09 -7.81 -3.35
C THR A 98 7.71 -8.74 -4.41
N THR A 99 8.93 -9.23 -4.18
CA THR A 99 9.59 -10.21 -5.07
C THR A 99 9.07 -11.63 -4.87
N LEU A 100 8.40 -11.87 -3.76
CA LEU A 100 7.90 -13.19 -3.35
C LEU A 100 6.43 -13.41 -3.69
N PHE A 101 5.71 -12.42 -4.19
CA PHE A 101 4.31 -12.61 -4.56
C PHE A 101 4.17 -13.72 -5.60
N ASP A 102 3.28 -14.67 -5.32
CA ASP A 102 2.86 -15.74 -6.22
C ASP A 102 1.45 -15.45 -6.74
N LYS A 103 0.50 -15.21 -5.83
CA LYS A 103 -0.87 -14.83 -6.15
C LYS A 103 -1.37 -13.72 -5.25
N LEU A 104 -2.18 -12.83 -5.81
CA LEU A 104 -2.96 -11.82 -5.11
C LEU A 104 -4.41 -12.00 -5.53
N GLU A 105 -5.29 -12.34 -4.59
CA GLU A 105 -6.67 -12.74 -4.86
C GLU A 105 -7.65 -11.91 -4.02
N THR A 106 -8.84 -11.68 -4.57
CA THR A 106 -9.93 -10.89 -3.96
C THR A 106 -11.21 -11.72 -3.98
N PRO A 107 -11.35 -12.73 -3.09
CA PRO A 107 -12.53 -13.59 -3.06
C PRO A 107 -13.85 -12.83 -2.91
N ASP A 108 -13.81 -11.72 -2.18
CA ASP A 108 -14.90 -10.76 -2.02
C ASP A 108 -14.35 -9.35 -1.75
N GLU A 109 -15.23 -8.35 -1.64
CA GLU A 109 -14.84 -6.93 -1.48
C GLU A 109 -14.04 -6.64 -0.20
N LYS A 110 -14.13 -7.52 0.81
CA LYS A 110 -13.52 -7.32 2.12
C LYS A 110 -12.41 -8.31 2.45
N THR A 111 -12.22 -9.32 1.63
CA THR A 111 -11.19 -10.35 1.84
C THR A 111 -10.11 -10.23 0.77
N PHE A 112 -8.89 -9.98 1.22
CA PHE A 112 -7.71 -9.96 0.37
C PHE A 112 -6.79 -11.13 0.75
N VAL A 113 -6.38 -11.92 -0.24
CA VAL A 113 -5.50 -13.08 -0.03
C VAL A 113 -4.19 -12.89 -0.78
N MET A 114 -3.08 -12.94 -0.04
CA MET A 114 -1.73 -12.87 -0.58
C MET A 114 -1.03 -14.21 -0.38
N THR A 115 -0.63 -14.86 -1.48
CA THR A 115 0.17 -16.09 -1.46
C THR A 115 1.60 -15.78 -1.87
N LEU A 116 2.56 -16.31 -1.14
CA LEU A 116 3.99 -16.15 -1.38
C LEU A 116 4.59 -17.44 -1.97
N LYS A 117 5.58 -17.30 -2.84
CA LYS A 117 6.37 -18.42 -3.41
C LYS A 117 7.07 -19.23 -2.32
N THR A 118 7.56 -18.54 -1.29
CA THR A 118 8.24 -19.16 -0.13
C THR A 118 7.80 -18.45 1.16
N PRO A 119 7.84 -19.14 2.32
CA PRO A 119 7.54 -18.48 3.60
C PRO A 119 8.48 -17.30 3.83
N TYR A 120 7.93 -16.21 4.38
CA TYR A 120 8.71 -15.00 4.66
C TYR A 120 8.26 -14.36 5.98
N TYR A 121 9.05 -14.54 7.04
CA TYR A 121 8.68 -14.10 8.40
C TYR A 121 8.51 -12.58 8.55
N ALA A 122 9.22 -11.80 7.74
CA ALA A 122 9.11 -10.34 7.74
C ALA A 122 8.01 -9.81 6.81
N ALA A 123 7.06 -10.64 6.37
CA ALA A 123 6.01 -10.22 5.44
C ALA A 123 5.14 -9.10 6.05
N LEU A 124 4.69 -9.27 7.31
CA LEU A 124 3.89 -8.27 7.98
C LEU A 124 4.68 -6.99 8.26
N ASP A 125 5.95 -7.10 8.65
CA ASP A 125 6.83 -5.93 8.85
C ASP A 125 6.97 -5.12 7.55
N ASN A 126 7.14 -5.77 6.41
CA ASN A 126 7.18 -5.07 5.12
C ASN A 126 5.84 -4.39 4.80
N LEU A 127 4.71 -5.02 5.14
CA LEU A 127 3.39 -4.45 4.91
C LEU A 127 3.07 -3.23 5.79
N THR A 128 3.90 -2.90 6.79
CA THR A 128 3.78 -1.65 7.55
C THR A 128 4.40 -0.45 6.83
N MET A 129 5.09 -0.66 5.71
CA MET A 129 5.81 0.39 5.01
C MET A 129 4.88 1.18 4.08
N ALA A 130 4.44 2.35 4.50
CA ALA A 130 3.59 3.22 3.67
C ALA A 130 4.26 3.62 2.34
N LEU A 131 5.58 3.55 2.27
CA LEU A 131 6.37 3.64 1.05
C LEU A 131 7.13 2.31 0.89
N PRO A 132 6.85 1.46 -0.10
CA PRO A 132 5.95 1.68 -1.25
C PRO A 132 4.53 1.08 -1.13
N LEU A 133 4.12 0.57 0.04
CA LEU A 133 2.97 -0.32 0.19
C LEU A 133 1.71 0.35 0.79
N GLY A 134 1.67 1.69 0.81
CA GLY A 134 0.45 2.44 1.14
C GLY A 134 -0.63 2.21 0.08
N ILE A 135 -1.85 1.91 0.53
CA ILE A 135 -2.95 1.56 -0.37
C ILE A 135 -3.51 2.79 -1.05
N VAL A 136 -3.66 2.69 -2.37
CA VAL A 136 -4.05 3.78 -3.27
C VAL A 136 -5.43 3.49 -3.86
N ASN A 137 -6.23 4.56 -4.04
CA ASN A 137 -7.50 4.48 -4.74
C ASN A 137 -7.29 3.95 -6.18
N PRO A 138 -8.10 3.00 -6.63
CA PRO A 138 -8.07 2.52 -8.03
C PRO A 138 -8.12 3.61 -9.09
N ALA A 139 -8.75 4.76 -8.82
CA ALA A 139 -8.76 5.92 -9.71
C ALA A 139 -7.34 6.43 -10.05
N ALA A 140 -6.35 6.19 -9.18
CA ALA A 140 -4.95 6.52 -9.46
C ALA A 140 -4.39 5.78 -10.68
N PHE A 141 -4.98 4.65 -11.06
CA PHE A 141 -4.54 3.81 -12.18
C PHE A 141 -5.31 4.09 -13.49
N GLU A 142 -6.15 5.10 -13.52
CA GLU A 142 -6.83 5.52 -14.74
C GLU A 142 -5.81 5.95 -15.81
N GLY A 143 -5.91 5.36 -16.98
CA GLY A 143 -4.96 5.56 -18.08
C GLY A 143 -3.72 4.68 -18.04
N GLY A 144 -3.61 3.77 -17.05
CA GLY A 144 -2.51 2.80 -16.91
C GLY A 144 -1.71 3.00 -15.61
N VAL A 145 -1.00 1.96 -15.20
CA VAL A 145 -0.21 1.94 -13.95
C VAL A 145 0.87 3.02 -13.94
N GLU A 146 1.43 3.35 -15.10
CA GLU A 146 2.43 4.41 -15.28
C GLU A 146 1.88 5.81 -15.02
N LYS A 147 0.55 6.01 -15.09
CA LYS A 147 -0.10 7.28 -14.77
C LYS A 147 -0.34 7.50 -13.28
N ALA A 148 -0.18 6.47 -12.47
CA ALA A 148 -0.44 6.55 -11.03
C ALA A 148 0.33 7.69 -10.34
N TYR A 149 1.55 7.98 -10.79
CA TYR A 149 2.33 9.10 -10.26
C TYR A 149 1.64 10.44 -10.52
N GLU A 150 1.29 10.71 -11.78
CA GLU A 150 0.64 11.96 -12.18
C GLU A 150 -0.72 12.13 -11.49
N ASN A 151 -1.50 11.05 -11.42
CA ASN A 151 -2.81 11.06 -10.79
C ASN A 151 -2.72 11.31 -9.27
N CYS A 152 -1.79 10.69 -8.57
CA CYS A 152 -1.56 10.92 -7.15
C CYS A 152 -0.99 12.31 -6.84
N VAL A 153 -0.26 12.94 -7.76
CA VAL A 153 0.22 14.33 -7.60
C VAL A 153 -0.92 15.34 -7.81
N SER A 154 -1.86 15.03 -8.69
CA SER A 154 -2.99 15.92 -8.99
C SER A 154 -4.09 15.86 -7.94
N ALA A 155 -4.25 14.73 -7.25
CA ALA A 155 -5.25 14.54 -6.19
C ALA A 155 -4.77 13.51 -5.18
N THR A 156 -5.11 13.69 -3.90
CA THR A 156 -4.80 12.70 -2.89
C THR A 156 -5.63 11.44 -3.12
N MET A 157 -4.97 10.31 -3.29
CA MET A 157 -5.58 9.03 -3.63
C MET A 157 -5.48 8.00 -2.50
N GLY A 158 -5.39 8.45 -1.25
CA GLY A 158 -5.24 7.58 -0.09
C GLY A 158 -6.42 7.62 0.87
N THR A 159 -6.26 6.91 1.99
CA THR A 159 -7.23 6.82 3.10
C THR A 159 -6.77 7.57 4.34
N GLY A 160 -5.61 8.24 4.28
CA GLY A 160 -5.02 8.96 5.40
C GLY A 160 -5.81 10.21 5.80
N PRO A 161 -5.50 10.79 6.98
CA PRO A 161 -6.27 11.89 7.56
C PRO A 161 -6.07 13.23 6.85
N TYR A 162 -5.09 13.36 5.96
CA TYR A 162 -4.79 14.59 5.26
C TYR A 162 -4.99 14.45 3.76
N MET A 163 -5.43 15.53 3.15
CA MET A 163 -5.49 15.69 1.70
C MET A 163 -4.49 16.75 1.27
N PHE A 164 -3.89 16.53 0.10
CA PHE A 164 -3.04 17.52 -0.53
C PHE A 164 -3.90 18.59 -1.19
N ASP A 165 -3.65 19.86 -0.91
CA ASP A 165 -4.38 20.97 -1.52
C ASP A 165 -3.60 21.52 -2.72
N ARG A 166 -2.38 22.07 -2.49
CA ARG A 166 -1.53 22.61 -3.56
C ARG A 166 -0.10 22.88 -3.09
N VAL A 167 0.82 23.03 -4.05
CA VAL A 167 2.15 23.62 -3.85
C VAL A 167 2.09 25.08 -4.30
N GLU A 168 2.48 26.02 -3.43
CA GLU A 168 2.67 27.44 -3.76
C GLU A 168 4.14 27.72 -4.11
#